data_4b3c7822f0a8f545e99e2d47904fbfd4
#
_entry.id   4b3c7822f0a8f545e99e2d47904fbfd4
#
_cell.length_a   1.000
_cell.length_b   1.000
_cell.length_c   1.000
_cell.angle_alpha   90.00
_cell.angle_beta   90.00
_cell.angle_gamma   90.00
#
_symmetry.space_group_name_H-M   'P 1'
#
loop_
_entity.id
_entity.type
_entity.pdbx_description
1 polymer ?
#
loop_
_entity_poly.entity_id
_entity_poly.type
_entity_poly.pdbx_seq_one_letter_code
_entity_poly.pdbx_strand_id
1 'polypeptide(L)'
;KVIDAGKYAAFLRNLPFISVPTSSSSDGFSSASASLLVHGKRTSVPARLAYGIIVDTQVIRTAPEKFIYSGIGDMISKITALYDWIYEEKCGYSEVNDFAVMIAKKAVNSFVRTPYESIKDELFLKELVDSLAMSGIANEIAGSSAPTSGSEHLISHALDKILEIPQLHGIQVGIATYIMSKVQDHRYVRVETVLRETGFFDYAATLKMKRDDFIKAIDMAPSIKPFRHTYLHEENYREAAKKLVLEDEVLSKILV
;
A
#
# COMPACT_ATOMS: atom_id res chain seq x y z
N LYS A 1 -11.13 1.25 9.56
CA LYS A 1 -11.83 2.42 10.19
C LYS A 1 -12.04 2.23 11.69
N VAL A 2 -12.59 1.08 12.15
CA VAL A 2 -12.78 0.83 13.60
C VAL A 2 -11.46 0.79 14.33
N ILE A 3 -10.47 0.06 13.80
CA ILE A 3 -9.11 -0.01 14.34
C ILE A 3 -8.48 1.39 14.42
N ASP A 4 -8.57 2.20 13.37
CA ASP A 4 -7.99 3.54 13.37
C ASP A 4 -8.62 4.44 14.42
N ALA A 5 -9.95 4.41 14.54
CA ALA A 5 -10.66 5.18 15.56
C ALA A 5 -10.31 4.74 16.98
N GLY A 6 -10.28 3.43 17.25
CA GLY A 6 -9.90 2.86 18.54
C GLY A 6 -8.45 3.16 18.90
N LYS A 7 -7.54 3.00 17.94
CA LYS A 7 -6.11 3.31 18.08
C LYS A 7 -5.90 4.80 18.44
N TYR A 8 -6.54 5.70 17.72
CA TYR A 8 -6.43 7.14 17.98
C TYR A 8 -7.04 7.53 19.32
N ALA A 9 -8.21 6.99 19.69
CA ALA A 9 -8.84 7.22 20.98
C ALA A 9 -7.94 6.74 22.15
N ALA A 10 -7.34 5.56 22.02
CA ALA A 10 -6.40 5.02 22.99
C ALA A 10 -5.13 5.89 23.11
N PHE A 11 -4.61 6.35 21.97
CA PHE A 11 -3.47 7.27 21.93
C PHE A 11 -3.75 8.57 22.68
N LEU A 12 -4.89 9.22 22.41
CA LEU A 12 -5.29 10.45 23.10
C LEU A 12 -5.49 10.27 24.62
N ARG A 13 -5.89 9.06 25.03
CA ARG A 13 -6.12 8.72 26.44
C ARG A 13 -4.91 8.10 27.14
N ASN A 14 -3.78 7.95 26.41
CA ASN A 14 -2.57 7.25 26.87
C ASN A 14 -2.87 5.84 27.40
N LEU A 15 -3.75 5.11 26.71
CA LEU A 15 -4.14 3.74 27.03
C LEU A 15 -3.43 2.74 26.11
N PRO A 16 -3.13 1.53 26.58
CA PRO A 16 -2.71 0.45 25.69
C PRO A 16 -3.85 0.09 24.72
N PHE A 17 -3.48 -0.23 23.47
CA PHE A 17 -4.42 -0.63 22.43
C PHE A 17 -4.06 -2.02 21.93
N ILE A 18 -5.04 -2.93 21.90
CA ILE A 18 -4.91 -4.24 21.26
C ILE A 18 -5.66 -4.20 19.94
N SER A 19 -4.94 -4.50 18.86
CA SER A 19 -5.50 -4.55 17.51
C SER A 19 -6.01 -5.96 17.20
N VAL A 20 -7.27 -6.07 16.81
CA VAL A 20 -7.89 -7.35 16.40
C VAL A 20 -8.47 -7.19 15.00
N PRO A 21 -7.64 -7.35 13.94
CA PRO A 21 -8.13 -7.20 12.57
C PRO A 21 -9.05 -8.36 12.18
N THR A 22 -10.19 -8.04 11.57
CA THR A 22 -11.14 -9.00 11.00
C THR A 22 -11.05 -9.06 9.47
N SER A 23 -10.08 -8.37 8.89
CA SER A 23 -9.75 -8.40 7.46
C SER A 23 -8.29 -8.00 7.25
N SER A 24 -7.70 -8.46 6.16
CA SER A 24 -6.29 -8.23 5.78
C SER A 24 -6.13 -7.08 4.78
N SER A 25 -6.98 -6.04 4.84
CA SER A 25 -7.09 -5.05 3.75
C SER A 25 -5.93 -4.07 3.61
N SER A 26 -5.08 -3.90 4.62
CA SER A 26 -3.87 -3.07 4.62
C SER A 26 -3.09 -3.25 5.92
N ASP A 27 -1.86 -2.69 5.99
CA ASP A 27 -1.01 -2.67 7.18
C ASP A 27 -1.49 -1.70 8.28
N GLY A 28 -2.60 -0.99 8.08
CA GLY A 28 -3.15 -0.02 9.03
C GLY A 28 -3.44 -0.57 10.43
N PHE A 29 -3.65 -1.88 10.58
CA PHE A 29 -3.88 -2.51 11.88
C PHE A 29 -2.60 -2.58 12.75
N SER A 30 -1.43 -2.49 12.13
CA SER A 30 -0.11 -2.61 12.76
C SER A 30 0.71 -1.31 12.72
N SER A 31 0.23 -0.27 12.03
CA SER A 31 0.97 0.99 11.91
C SER A 31 0.78 1.92 13.12
N ALA A 32 1.75 2.82 13.34
CA ALA A 32 1.68 3.86 14.38
C ALA A 32 0.86 5.09 13.97
N SER A 33 0.17 5.06 12.83
CA SER A 33 -0.71 6.11 12.36
C SER A 33 -2.16 5.64 12.27
N ALA A 34 -3.10 6.57 12.34
CA ALA A 34 -4.52 6.31 12.16
C ALA A 34 -5.06 7.10 10.96
N SER A 35 -5.77 6.42 10.06
CA SER A 35 -6.43 7.04 8.91
C SER A 35 -7.87 7.40 9.25
N LEU A 36 -8.13 8.68 9.49
CA LEU A 36 -9.42 9.20 9.92
C LEU A 36 -10.05 10.09 8.84
N LEU A 37 -11.37 10.24 8.90
CA LEU A 37 -12.08 11.25 8.12
C LEU A 37 -12.18 12.53 8.96
N VAL A 38 -11.44 13.55 8.56
CA VAL A 38 -11.47 14.87 9.19
C VAL A 38 -12.09 15.86 8.21
N HIS A 39 -13.24 16.43 8.56
CA HIS A 39 -14.02 17.30 7.67
C HIS A 39 -14.28 16.68 6.27
N GLY A 40 -14.62 15.38 6.25
CA GLY A 40 -14.90 14.65 5.01
C GLY A 40 -13.66 14.24 4.19
N LYS A 41 -12.45 14.59 4.64
CA LYS A 41 -11.19 14.23 3.97
C LYS A 41 -10.44 13.17 4.75
N ARG A 42 -9.90 12.17 4.03
CA ARG A 42 -9.03 11.16 4.63
C ARG A 42 -7.72 11.82 5.07
N THR A 43 -7.42 11.74 6.35
CA THR A 43 -6.24 12.35 6.97
C THR A 43 -5.53 11.31 7.82
N SER A 44 -4.22 11.16 7.60
CA SER A 44 -3.37 10.34 8.46
C SER A 44 -2.93 11.18 9.65
N VAL A 45 -3.22 10.70 10.85
CA VAL A 45 -2.86 11.36 12.11
C VAL A 45 -1.92 10.46 12.92
N PRO A 46 -0.98 11.04 13.69
CA PRO A 46 -0.12 10.27 14.57
C PRO A 46 -0.92 9.48 15.61
N ALA A 47 -0.47 8.27 15.89
CA ALA A 47 -0.98 7.42 16.95
C ALA A 47 0.21 6.63 17.56
N ARG A 48 -0.03 5.43 18.08
CA ARG A 48 1.02 4.51 18.54
C ARG A 48 0.80 3.13 17.95
N LEU A 49 1.86 2.34 17.88
CA LEU A 49 1.75 0.90 17.63
C LEU A 49 0.79 0.27 18.64
N ALA A 50 0.08 -0.76 18.19
CA ALA A 50 -0.68 -1.59 19.09
C ALA A 50 0.24 -2.26 20.13
N TYR A 51 -0.19 -2.32 21.39
CA TYR A 51 0.49 -3.06 22.44
C TYR A 51 0.53 -4.57 22.12
N GLY A 52 -0.49 -5.05 21.44
CA GLY A 52 -0.56 -6.42 20.92
C GLY A 52 -1.48 -6.48 19.70
N ILE A 53 -1.22 -7.44 18.83
CA ILE A 53 -2.04 -7.75 17.66
C ILE A 53 -2.51 -9.19 17.81
N ILE A 54 -3.82 -9.40 17.81
CA ILE A 54 -4.43 -10.73 17.85
C ILE A 54 -5.09 -10.97 16.49
N VAL A 55 -4.62 -12.00 15.79
CA VAL A 55 -5.11 -12.38 14.47
C VAL A 55 -5.75 -13.74 14.53
N ASP A 56 -7.00 -13.83 14.09
CA ASP A 56 -7.69 -15.07 13.81
C ASP A 56 -7.84 -15.24 12.29
N THR A 57 -7.05 -16.16 11.72
CA THR A 57 -7.05 -16.41 10.27
C THR A 57 -8.39 -16.98 9.79
N GLN A 58 -9.12 -17.70 10.65
CA GLN A 58 -10.44 -18.22 10.32
C GLN A 58 -11.46 -17.08 10.17
N VAL A 59 -11.40 -16.08 11.04
CA VAL A 59 -12.22 -14.88 10.92
C VAL A 59 -11.88 -14.12 9.64
N ILE A 60 -10.59 -13.89 9.35
CA ILE A 60 -10.12 -13.20 8.14
C ILE A 60 -10.56 -13.94 6.87
N ARG A 61 -10.54 -15.27 6.88
CA ARG A 61 -10.98 -16.13 5.77
C ARG A 61 -12.45 -15.92 5.40
N THR A 62 -13.29 -15.57 6.37
CA THR A 62 -14.72 -15.28 6.14
C THR A 62 -14.98 -13.90 5.56
N ALA A 63 -13.99 -13.00 5.61
CA ALA A 63 -14.13 -11.66 5.07
C ALA A 63 -14.30 -11.68 3.54
N PRO A 64 -15.01 -10.70 2.96
CA PRO A 64 -15.08 -10.54 1.51
C PRO A 64 -13.73 -10.47 0.84
N GLU A 65 -13.53 -11.20 -0.27
CA GLU A 65 -12.25 -11.31 -0.99
C GLU A 65 -11.63 -9.98 -1.37
N LYS A 66 -12.45 -8.97 -1.61
CA LYS A 66 -11.97 -7.61 -1.89
C LYS A 66 -10.98 -7.08 -0.85
N PHE A 67 -11.09 -7.52 0.40
CA PHE A 67 -10.17 -7.12 1.46
C PHE A 67 -8.85 -7.89 1.38
N ILE A 68 -8.87 -9.12 0.88
CA ILE A 68 -7.65 -9.90 0.61
C ILE A 68 -6.91 -9.26 -0.57
N TYR A 69 -7.61 -8.98 -1.68
CA TYR A 69 -7.01 -8.27 -2.81
C TYR A 69 -6.42 -6.91 -2.41
N SER A 70 -7.12 -6.17 -1.56
CA SER A 70 -6.61 -4.92 -1.03
C SER A 70 -5.32 -5.13 -0.22
N GLY A 71 -5.25 -6.16 0.61
CA GLY A 71 -4.04 -6.51 1.36
C GLY A 71 -2.87 -6.92 0.46
N ILE A 72 -3.16 -7.69 -0.60
CA ILE A 72 -2.15 -8.08 -1.60
C ILE A 72 -1.54 -6.84 -2.25
N GLY A 73 -2.37 -5.91 -2.73
CA GLY A 73 -1.90 -4.67 -3.35
C GLY A 73 -1.11 -3.79 -2.39
N ASP A 74 -1.54 -3.67 -1.14
CA ASP A 74 -0.79 -2.95 -0.12
C ASP A 74 0.53 -3.65 0.22
N MET A 75 0.56 -4.98 0.29
CA MET A 75 1.78 -5.72 0.60
C MET A 75 2.81 -5.64 -0.52
N ILE A 76 2.40 -5.78 -1.78
CA ILE A 76 3.33 -5.76 -2.92
C ILE A 76 3.96 -4.39 -3.14
N SER A 77 3.31 -3.31 -2.68
CA SER A 77 3.80 -1.93 -2.80
C SER A 77 5.15 -1.69 -2.11
N LYS A 78 5.51 -2.53 -1.14
CA LYS A 78 6.79 -2.40 -0.42
C LYS A 78 8.00 -2.58 -1.35
N ILE A 79 7.80 -3.20 -2.53
CA ILE A 79 8.83 -3.31 -3.57
C ILE A 79 9.17 -1.93 -4.13
N THR A 80 8.17 -1.15 -4.50
CA THR A 80 8.34 0.18 -5.10
C THR A 80 8.63 1.25 -4.06
N ALA A 81 7.97 1.18 -2.90
CA ALA A 81 8.17 2.12 -1.80
C ALA A 81 9.62 2.15 -1.29
N LEU A 82 10.23 0.98 -1.10
CA LEU A 82 11.63 0.89 -0.70
C LEU A 82 12.58 1.46 -1.75
N TYR A 83 12.23 1.31 -3.03
CA TYR A 83 13.04 1.82 -4.11
C TYR A 83 12.93 3.35 -4.21
N ASP A 84 11.74 3.90 -3.97
CA ASP A 84 11.52 5.35 -3.81
C ASP A 84 12.34 5.90 -2.63
N TRP A 85 12.34 5.23 -1.48
CA TRP A 85 13.06 5.72 -0.31
C TRP A 85 14.58 5.75 -0.53
N ILE A 86 15.13 4.70 -1.18
CA ILE A 86 16.54 4.66 -1.57
C ILE A 86 16.86 5.76 -2.60
N TYR A 87 15.92 6.04 -3.52
CA TYR A 87 16.07 7.13 -4.47
C TYR A 87 16.09 8.50 -3.78
N GLU A 88 15.17 8.72 -2.84
CA GLU A 88 15.06 9.92 -2.02
C GLU A 88 16.37 10.20 -1.25
N GLU A 89 17.01 9.16 -0.69
CA GLU A 89 18.32 9.26 -0.04
C GLU A 89 19.43 9.65 -1.03
N LYS A 90 19.48 9.00 -2.19
CA LYS A 90 20.47 9.33 -3.25
C LYS A 90 20.35 10.78 -3.73
N CYS A 91 19.14 11.34 -3.68
CA CYS A 91 18.88 12.74 -4.01
C CYS A 91 19.15 13.70 -2.83
N GLY A 92 19.49 13.19 -1.64
CA GLY A 92 19.82 13.99 -0.46
C GLY A 92 18.64 14.53 0.32
N TYR A 93 17.43 13.96 0.13
CA TYR A 93 16.20 14.41 0.80
C TYR A 93 15.85 13.59 2.04
N SER A 94 16.42 12.41 2.24
CA SER A 94 16.16 11.57 3.41
C SER A 94 17.39 10.73 3.76
N GLU A 95 17.35 10.12 4.95
CA GLU A 95 18.27 9.08 5.37
C GLU A 95 17.51 7.74 5.44
N VAL A 96 18.11 6.69 4.91
CA VAL A 96 17.55 5.35 4.91
C VAL A 96 17.98 4.60 6.17
N ASN A 97 17.02 4.04 6.90
CA ASN A 97 17.31 3.14 8.00
C ASN A 97 17.44 1.70 7.49
N ASP A 98 18.66 1.16 7.46
CA ASP A 98 18.95 -0.18 6.92
C ASP A 98 18.17 -1.29 7.61
N PHE A 99 17.91 -1.18 8.91
CA PHE A 99 17.14 -2.18 9.65
C PHE A 99 15.66 -2.16 9.24
N ALA A 100 15.08 -0.98 9.06
CA ALA A 100 13.71 -0.85 8.54
C ALA A 100 13.60 -1.39 7.11
N VAL A 101 14.60 -1.12 6.26
CA VAL A 101 14.68 -1.69 4.90
C VAL A 101 14.75 -3.21 4.94
N MET A 102 15.58 -3.77 5.82
CA MET A 102 15.71 -5.21 5.98
C MET A 102 14.37 -5.85 6.37
N ILE A 103 13.65 -5.28 7.34
CA ILE A 103 12.35 -5.78 7.80
C ILE A 103 11.31 -5.72 6.68
N ALA A 104 11.16 -4.57 6.02
CA ALA A 104 10.20 -4.40 4.92
C ALA A 104 10.52 -5.31 3.72
N LYS A 105 11.81 -5.44 3.34
CA LYS A 105 12.25 -6.41 2.33
C LYS A 105 11.92 -7.85 2.72
N LYS A 106 12.16 -8.23 3.96
CA LYS A 106 11.88 -9.58 4.44
C LYS A 106 10.38 -9.86 4.35
N ALA A 107 9.54 -8.94 4.80
CA ALA A 107 8.09 -9.04 4.76
C ALA A 107 7.59 -9.30 3.33
N VAL A 108 7.88 -8.42 2.38
CA VAL A 108 7.40 -8.59 1.01
C VAL A 108 8.01 -9.82 0.31
N ASN A 109 9.28 -10.16 0.57
CA ASN A 109 9.91 -11.34 -0.03
C ASN A 109 9.36 -12.64 0.54
N SER A 110 8.97 -12.70 1.82
CA SER A 110 8.29 -13.84 2.43
C SER A 110 6.94 -14.05 1.75
N PHE A 111 6.12 -13.00 1.73
CA PHE A 111 4.80 -13.03 1.10
C PHE A 111 4.85 -13.51 -0.38
N VAL A 112 5.69 -12.91 -1.22
CA VAL A 112 5.73 -13.23 -2.67
C VAL A 112 6.31 -14.61 -2.99
N ARG A 113 6.86 -15.32 -2.01
CA ARG A 113 7.40 -16.68 -2.17
C ARG A 113 6.52 -17.73 -1.53
N THR A 114 5.50 -17.35 -0.81
CA THR A 114 4.58 -18.28 -0.15
C THR A 114 3.78 -19.04 -1.20
N PRO A 115 3.86 -20.38 -1.22
CA PRO A 115 3.05 -21.18 -2.11
C PRO A 115 1.58 -21.15 -1.68
N TYR A 116 0.67 -21.17 -2.64
CA TYR A 116 -0.78 -21.21 -2.40
C TYR A 116 -1.50 -21.84 -3.59
N GLU A 117 -2.67 -22.38 -3.34
CA GLU A 117 -3.63 -22.82 -4.36
C GLU A 117 -4.82 -21.83 -4.44
N SER A 118 -5.10 -21.16 -3.33
CA SER A 118 -6.16 -20.16 -3.22
C SER A 118 -5.72 -18.99 -2.33
N ILE A 119 -6.19 -17.77 -2.64
CA ILE A 119 -5.99 -16.60 -1.78
C ILE A 119 -6.65 -16.74 -0.39
N LYS A 120 -7.48 -17.78 -0.19
CA LYS A 120 -8.11 -18.13 1.09
C LYS A 120 -7.40 -19.26 1.82
N ASP A 121 -6.28 -19.75 1.32
CA ASP A 121 -5.49 -20.74 2.05
C ASP A 121 -4.97 -20.17 3.37
N GLU A 122 -5.00 -20.99 4.40
CA GLU A 122 -4.60 -20.56 5.73
C GLU A 122 -3.17 -20.04 5.77
N LEU A 123 -2.24 -20.76 5.11
CA LEU A 123 -0.84 -20.35 5.00
C LEU A 123 -0.70 -19.01 4.28
N PHE A 124 -1.43 -18.81 3.17
CA PHE A 124 -1.40 -17.56 2.41
C PHE A 124 -1.93 -16.38 3.26
N LEU A 125 -3.08 -16.56 3.92
CA LEU A 125 -3.68 -15.53 4.77
C LEU A 125 -2.79 -15.19 5.97
N LYS A 126 -2.22 -16.22 6.60
CA LYS A 126 -1.28 -16.02 7.70
C LYS A 126 -0.08 -15.21 7.25
N GLU A 127 0.57 -15.60 6.14
CA GLU A 127 1.75 -14.91 5.64
C GLU A 127 1.43 -13.47 5.20
N LEU A 128 0.27 -13.25 4.58
CA LEU A 128 -0.18 -11.90 4.21
C LEU A 128 -0.30 -11.00 5.45
N VAL A 129 -0.95 -11.49 6.51
CA VAL A 129 -1.17 -10.70 7.73
C VAL A 129 0.14 -10.51 8.51
N ASP A 130 0.97 -11.54 8.63
CA ASP A 130 2.28 -11.43 9.29
C ASP A 130 3.17 -10.41 8.56
N SER A 131 3.17 -10.45 7.22
CA SER A 131 3.93 -9.50 6.40
C SER A 131 3.40 -8.07 6.50
N LEU A 132 2.08 -7.88 6.53
CA LEU A 132 1.45 -6.57 6.79
C LEU A 132 1.78 -6.06 8.22
N ALA A 133 1.84 -6.95 9.21
CA ALA A 133 2.24 -6.58 10.57
C ALA A 133 3.70 -6.11 10.62
N MET A 134 4.60 -6.82 9.93
CA MET A 134 6.01 -6.43 9.82
C MET A 134 6.18 -5.08 9.11
N SER A 135 5.30 -4.73 8.17
CA SER A 135 5.30 -3.41 7.51
C SER A 135 5.08 -2.27 8.51
N GLY A 136 4.11 -2.43 9.41
CA GLY A 136 3.89 -1.44 10.48
C GLY A 136 5.08 -1.28 11.42
N ILE A 137 5.77 -2.38 11.75
CA ILE A 137 6.99 -2.38 12.55
C ILE A 137 8.13 -1.66 11.81
N ALA A 138 8.30 -1.90 10.50
CA ALA A 138 9.30 -1.21 9.70
C ALA A 138 9.10 0.31 9.69
N ASN A 139 7.85 0.78 9.63
CA ASN A 139 7.52 2.20 9.70
C ASN A 139 7.88 2.81 11.06
N GLU A 140 7.64 2.10 12.16
CA GLU A 140 8.00 2.57 13.50
C GLU A 140 9.52 2.68 13.66
N ILE A 141 10.27 1.68 13.19
CA ILE A 141 11.75 1.70 13.21
C ILE A 141 12.29 2.88 12.39
N ALA A 142 11.69 3.15 11.24
CA ALA A 142 12.08 4.27 10.38
C ALA A 142 11.63 5.64 10.90
N GLY A 143 10.70 5.68 11.86
CA GLY A 143 10.06 6.92 12.30
C GLY A 143 9.21 7.60 11.21
N SER A 144 8.90 6.90 10.14
CA SER A 144 8.13 7.40 8.99
C SER A 144 7.49 6.26 8.21
N SER A 145 6.57 6.59 7.29
CA SER A 145 5.99 5.60 6.38
C SER A 145 6.84 5.32 5.13
N ALA A 146 8.04 5.86 5.03
CA ALA A 146 8.86 5.73 3.83
C ALA A 146 9.17 4.28 3.43
N PRO A 147 9.41 3.32 4.36
CA PRO A 147 9.65 1.92 4.00
C PRO A 147 8.48 1.24 3.28
N THR A 148 7.27 1.75 3.43
CA THR A 148 6.05 1.09 2.97
C THR A 148 5.17 1.95 2.07
N SER A 149 5.50 3.23 1.89
CA SER A 149 4.67 4.22 1.19
C SER A 149 5.55 5.12 0.32
N GLY A 150 5.58 4.84 -0.97
CA GLY A 150 6.28 5.59 -2.00
C GLY A 150 5.33 6.26 -2.99
N SER A 151 5.77 6.36 -4.22
CA SER A 151 5.02 6.95 -5.36
C SER A 151 3.64 6.32 -5.55
N GLU A 152 3.53 5.01 -5.41
CA GLU A 152 2.28 4.27 -5.54
C GLU A 152 1.22 4.72 -4.53
N HIS A 153 1.64 5.03 -3.31
CA HIS A 153 0.75 5.56 -2.28
C HIS A 153 0.37 7.01 -2.55
N LEU A 154 1.26 7.82 -3.13
CA LEU A 154 0.92 9.18 -3.54
C LEU A 154 -0.18 9.19 -4.59
N ILE A 155 -0.14 8.27 -5.56
CA ILE A 155 -1.23 8.08 -6.54
C ILE A 155 -2.53 7.70 -5.83
N SER A 156 -2.52 6.71 -4.93
CA SER A 156 -3.72 6.31 -4.19
C SER A 156 -4.30 7.46 -3.36
N HIS A 157 -3.47 8.22 -2.67
CA HIS A 157 -3.94 9.37 -1.89
C HIS A 157 -4.45 10.52 -2.78
N ALA A 158 -3.90 10.68 -3.99
CA ALA A 158 -4.45 11.62 -4.98
C ALA A 158 -5.83 11.16 -5.46
N LEU A 159 -6.01 9.87 -5.77
CA LEU A 159 -7.31 9.29 -6.10
C LEU A 159 -8.34 9.51 -4.97
N ASP A 160 -7.94 9.32 -3.71
CA ASP A 160 -8.80 9.59 -2.55
C ASP A 160 -9.26 11.07 -2.46
N LYS A 161 -8.50 12.01 -3.05
CA LYS A 161 -8.88 13.45 -3.10
C LYS A 161 -9.72 13.80 -4.32
N ILE A 162 -9.51 13.10 -5.44
CA ILE A 162 -10.17 13.39 -6.72
C ILE A 162 -11.56 12.75 -6.76
N LEU A 163 -11.66 11.52 -6.23
CA LEU A 163 -12.88 10.71 -6.35
C LEU A 163 -13.81 10.96 -5.16
N GLU A 164 -15.10 11.09 -5.45
CA GLU A 164 -16.14 11.14 -4.43
C GLU A 164 -16.25 9.80 -3.68
N ILE A 165 -16.15 8.69 -4.40
CA ILE A 165 -16.18 7.32 -3.87
C ILE A 165 -14.92 6.58 -4.35
N PRO A 166 -13.80 6.71 -3.64
CA PRO A 166 -12.59 5.99 -3.99
C PRO A 166 -12.72 4.49 -3.71
N GLN A 167 -11.94 3.69 -4.43
CA GLN A 167 -11.83 2.25 -4.19
C GLN A 167 -11.05 1.94 -2.90
N LEU A 168 -11.02 0.66 -2.51
CA LEU A 168 -10.19 0.24 -1.38
C LEU A 168 -8.73 0.65 -1.61
N HIS A 169 -8.11 1.17 -0.55
CA HIS A 169 -6.75 1.69 -0.59
C HIS A 169 -5.76 0.76 -1.30
N GLY A 170 -5.67 -0.49 -0.86
CA GLY A 170 -4.73 -1.43 -1.44
C GLY A 170 -5.05 -1.82 -2.89
N ILE A 171 -6.28 -1.66 -3.37
CA ILE A 171 -6.59 -1.84 -4.79
C ILE A 171 -5.97 -0.71 -5.62
N GLN A 172 -6.16 0.53 -5.20
CA GLN A 172 -5.53 1.70 -5.84
C GLN A 172 -4.00 1.60 -5.78
N VAL A 173 -3.47 1.24 -4.61
CA VAL A 173 -2.03 1.05 -4.38
C VAL A 173 -1.47 -0.08 -5.25
N GLY A 174 -2.15 -1.23 -5.36
CA GLY A 174 -1.67 -2.36 -6.15
C GLY A 174 -1.55 -2.03 -7.65
N ILE A 175 -2.54 -1.34 -8.23
CA ILE A 175 -2.45 -0.87 -9.63
C ILE A 175 -1.31 0.14 -9.77
N ALA A 176 -1.22 1.10 -8.85
CA ALA A 176 -0.15 2.09 -8.87
C ALA A 176 1.24 1.46 -8.67
N THR A 177 1.34 0.38 -7.89
CA THR A 177 2.58 -0.40 -7.73
C THR A 177 3.01 -1.04 -9.05
N TYR A 178 2.06 -1.61 -9.81
CA TYR A 178 2.36 -2.13 -11.13
C TYR A 178 2.93 -1.05 -12.04
N ILE A 179 2.30 0.13 -12.10
CA ILE A 179 2.77 1.29 -12.87
C ILE A 179 4.18 1.68 -12.42
N MET A 180 4.37 1.90 -11.13
CA MET A 180 5.63 2.40 -10.59
C MET A 180 6.77 1.40 -10.68
N SER A 181 6.50 0.10 -10.58
CA SER A 181 7.53 -0.92 -10.77
C SER A 181 8.13 -0.90 -12.18
N LYS A 182 7.32 -0.57 -13.20
CA LYS A 182 7.78 -0.37 -14.58
C LYS A 182 8.51 0.96 -14.77
N VAL A 183 8.02 2.05 -14.18
CA VAL A 183 8.68 3.36 -14.23
C VAL A 183 10.07 3.30 -13.58
N GLN A 184 10.17 2.59 -12.47
CA GLN A 184 11.43 2.40 -11.71
C GLN A 184 12.35 1.35 -12.35
N ASP A 185 11.88 0.62 -13.38
CA ASP A 185 12.54 -0.58 -13.94
C ASP A 185 12.97 -1.56 -12.84
N HIS A 186 12.10 -1.74 -11.82
CA HIS A 186 12.43 -2.51 -10.63
C HIS A 186 11.42 -3.62 -10.34
N ARG A 187 11.85 -4.87 -10.52
CA ARG A 187 11.09 -6.10 -10.21
C ARG A 187 9.67 -6.15 -10.80
N TYR A 188 9.40 -5.41 -11.87
CA TYR A 188 8.07 -5.33 -12.49
C TYR A 188 7.52 -6.69 -12.91
N VAL A 189 8.37 -7.60 -13.39
CA VAL A 189 7.96 -8.98 -13.72
C VAL A 189 7.42 -9.70 -12.48
N ARG A 190 8.08 -9.55 -11.32
CA ARG A 190 7.62 -10.17 -10.06
C ARG A 190 6.30 -9.55 -9.60
N VAL A 191 6.17 -8.23 -9.68
CA VAL A 191 4.93 -7.51 -9.32
C VAL A 191 3.79 -7.99 -10.21
N GLU A 192 3.99 -8.03 -11.53
CA GLU A 192 3.00 -8.50 -12.48
C GLU A 192 2.59 -9.95 -12.21
N THR A 193 3.56 -10.85 -12.01
CA THR A 193 3.31 -12.27 -11.72
C THR A 193 2.39 -12.42 -10.51
N VAL A 194 2.74 -11.80 -9.38
CA VAL A 194 1.93 -11.91 -8.14
C VAL A 194 0.52 -11.36 -8.34
N LEU A 195 0.39 -10.17 -8.94
CA LEU A 195 -0.93 -9.55 -9.14
C LEU A 195 -1.79 -10.35 -10.13
N ARG A 196 -1.18 -11.02 -11.10
CA ARG A 196 -1.87 -11.88 -12.06
C ARG A 196 -2.29 -13.20 -11.43
N GLU A 197 -1.35 -13.92 -10.81
CA GLU A 197 -1.58 -15.26 -10.27
C GLU A 197 -2.56 -15.25 -9.09
N THR A 198 -2.60 -14.18 -8.29
CA THR A 198 -3.58 -14.02 -7.21
C THR A 198 -4.99 -13.68 -7.71
N GLY A 199 -5.19 -13.36 -9.00
CA GLY A 199 -6.47 -12.88 -9.53
C GLY A 199 -6.73 -11.39 -9.21
N PHE A 200 -5.74 -10.66 -8.70
CA PHE A 200 -5.88 -9.24 -8.38
C PHE A 200 -6.29 -8.41 -9.60
N PHE A 201 -5.67 -8.64 -10.76
CA PHE A 201 -6.00 -7.91 -11.99
C PHE A 201 -7.41 -8.20 -12.47
N ASP A 202 -7.86 -9.46 -12.39
CA ASP A 202 -9.22 -9.84 -12.78
C ASP A 202 -10.25 -9.15 -11.89
N TYR A 203 -10.00 -9.13 -10.57
CA TYR A 203 -10.84 -8.38 -9.65
C TYR A 203 -10.82 -6.87 -9.94
N ALA A 204 -9.65 -6.28 -10.13
CA ALA A 204 -9.50 -4.85 -10.41
C ALA A 204 -10.25 -4.43 -11.69
N ALA A 205 -10.26 -5.26 -12.74
CA ALA A 205 -10.99 -5.03 -13.99
C ALA A 205 -12.51 -4.92 -13.78
N THR A 206 -13.08 -5.64 -12.78
CA THR A 206 -14.51 -5.55 -12.46
C THR A 206 -14.92 -4.18 -11.92
N LEU A 207 -13.98 -3.40 -11.40
CA LEU A 207 -14.26 -2.11 -10.74
C LEU A 207 -14.38 -0.95 -11.72
N LYS A 208 -13.99 -1.14 -12.99
CA LYS A 208 -14.11 -0.16 -14.08
C LYS A 208 -13.57 1.22 -13.71
N MET A 209 -12.39 1.25 -13.10
CA MET A 209 -11.72 2.50 -12.75
C MET A 209 -11.25 3.22 -14.02
N LYS A 210 -11.31 4.55 -14.02
CA LYS A 210 -11.03 5.36 -15.22
C LYS A 210 -9.54 5.66 -15.34
N ARG A 211 -9.00 5.55 -16.56
CA ARG A 211 -7.62 5.96 -16.89
C ARG A 211 -7.35 7.43 -16.58
N ASP A 212 -8.31 8.29 -16.93
CA ASP A 212 -8.19 9.74 -16.71
C ASP A 212 -8.01 10.10 -15.23
N ASP A 213 -8.62 9.34 -14.33
CA ASP A 213 -8.48 9.58 -12.90
C ASP A 213 -7.06 9.22 -12.43
N PHE A 214 -6.47 8.13 -12.96
CA PHE A 214 -5.07 7.78 -12.68
C PHE A 214 -4.09 8.81 -13.27
N ILE A 215 -4.33 9.32 -14.48
CA ILE A 215 -3.51 10.37 -15.09
C ILE A 215 -3.53 11.63 -14.21
N LYS A 216 -4.71 12.09 -13.80
CA LYS A 216 -4.85 13.24 -12.88
C LYS A 216 -4.18 12.98 -11.53
N ALA A 217 -4.31 11.76 -11.01
CA ALA A 217 -3.70 11.38 -9.75
C ALA A 217 -2.16 11.38 -9.82
N ILE A 218 -1.58 10.93 -10.94
CA ILE A 218 -0.13 10.97 -11.18
C ILE A 218 0.37 12.42 -11.19
N ASP A 219 -0.33 13.32 -11.88
CA ASP A 219 0.03 14.74 -11.91
C ASP A 219 -0.09 15.41 -10.53
N MET A 220 -1.09 15.01 -9.75
CA MET A 220 -1.31 15.53 -8.38
C MET A 220 -0.36 14.93 -7.35
N ALA A 221 0.18 13.74 -7.58
CA ALA A 221 0.94 12.95 -6.61
C ALA A 221 2.02 13.73 -5.85
N PRO A 222 2.87 14.56 -6.50
CA PRO A 222 3.90 15.35 -5.78
C PRO A 222 3.32 16.29 -4.73
N SER A 223 2.12 16.84 -4.96
CA SER A 223 1.47 17.77 -4.04
C SER A 223 0.87 17.09 -2.79
N ILE A 224 0.77 15.77 -2.77
CA ILE A 224 0.20 15.00 -1.65
C ILE A 224 1.14 15.04 -0.44
N LYS A 225 2.43 14.83 -0.67
CA LYS A 225 3.48 14.92 0.36
C LYS A 225 4.66 15.72 -0.21
N PRO A 226 4.58 17.04 -0.26
CA PRO A 226 5.58 17.89 -0.92
C PRO A 226 6.94 17.90 -0.21
N PHE A 227 7.01 17.32 1.00
CA PHE A 227 8.26 17.13 1.76
C PHE A 227 9.00 15.83 1.41
N ARG A 228 8.41 14.95 0.57
CA ARG A 228 9.02 13.74 0.04
C ARG A 228 9.67 14.06 -1.32
N HIS A 229 10.57 13.18 -1.75
CA HIS A 229 11.18 13.25 -3.09
C HIS A 229 11.22 11.88 -3.75
N THR A 230 10.04 11.36 -4.10
CA THR A 230 9.91 10.09 -4.81
C THR A 230 10.09 10.27 -6.32
N TYR A 231 10.12 9.18 -7.09
CA TYR A 231 10.19 9.22 -8.55
C TYR A 231 9.14 10.15 -9.18
N LEU A 232 7.92 10.23 -8.62
CA LEU A 232 6.88 11.11 -9.15
C LEU A 232 7.12 12.61 -8.90
N HIS A 233 8.13 13.01 -8.14
CA HIS A 233 8.51 14.43 -8.03
C HIS A 233 9.28 14.91 -9.26
N GLU A 234 9.82 13.98 -10.06
CA GLU A 234 10.47 14.28 -11.33
C GLU A 234 9.48 14.18 -12.51
N GLU A 235 9.48 15.18 -13.40
CA GLU A 235 8.52 15.28 -14.50
C GLU A 235 8.64 14.12 -15.50
N ASN A 236 9.87 13.73 -15.84
CA ASN A 236 10.13 12.63 -16.77
C ASN A 236 9.52 11.30 -16.31
N TYR A 237 9.52 11.00 -15.01
CA TYR A 237 8.92 9.79 -14.48
C TYR A 237 7.40 9.89 -14.40
N ARG A 238 6.84 11.09 -14.16
CA ARG A 238 5.38 11.30 -14.27
C ARG A 238 4.89 11.06 -15.69
N GLU A 239 5.59 11.61 -16.69
CA GLU A 239 5.25 11.39 -18.09
C GLU A 239 5.34 9.91 -18.49
N ALA A 240 6.41 9.21 -18.02
CA ALA A 240 6.53 7.76 -18.23
C ALA A 240 5.37 6.99 -17.58
N ALA A 241 4.95 7.35 -16.37
CA ALA A 241 3.82 6.73 -15.68
C ALA A 241 2.50 6.96 -16.42
N LYS A 242 2.24 8.19 -16.89
CA LYS A 242 1.04 8.52 -17.69
C LYS A 242 1.03 7.77 -19.02
N LYS A 243 2.17 7.66 -19.68
CA LYS A 243 2.31 6.89 -20.90
C LYS A 243 1.96 5.42 -20.70
N LEU A 244 2.44 4.80 -19.60
CA LEU A 244 2.06 3.44 -19.24
C LEU A 244 0.56 3.28 -19.02
N VAL A 245 -0.11 4.22 -18.35
CA VAL A 245 -1.57 4.18 -18.17
C VAL A 245 -2.32 4.16 -19.50
N LEU A 246 -1.79 4.81 -20.54
CA LEU A 246 -2.41 4.89 -21.86
C LEU A 246 -2.10 3.68 -22.76
N GLU A 247 -0.88 3.15 -22.70
CA GLU A 247 -0.34 2.24 -23.71
C GLU A 247 -0.16 0.79 -23.22
N ASP A 248 -0.13 0.56 -21.90
CA ASP A 248 0.16 -0.77 -21.35
C ASP A 248 -1.02 -1.73 -21.54
N GLU A 249 -0.73 -2.92 -22.08
CA GLU A 249 -1.75 -3.94 -22.40
C GLU A 249 -2.47 -4.49 -21.17
N VAL A 250 -1.81 -4.58 -20.02
CA VAL A 250 -2.43 -5.05 -18.77
C VAL A 250 -3.35 -3.97 -18.23
N LEU A 251 -2.88 -2.72 -18.18
CA LEU A 251 -3.68 -1.58 -17.71
C LEU A 251 -4.88 -1.31 -18.63
N SER A 252 -4.76 -1.58 -19.94
CA SER A 252 -5.87 -1.45 -20.89
C SER A 252 -7.04 -2.38 -20.61
N LYS A 253 -6.81 -3.49 -19.92
CA LYS A 253 -7.84 -4.45 -19.50
C LYS A 253 -8.45 -4.12 -18.14
N ILE A 254 -7.73 -3.37 -17.30
CA ILE A 254 -8.11 -3.06 -15.92
C ILE A 254 -8.81 -1.69 -15.84
N LEU A 255 -8.31 -0.73 -16.62
CA LEU A 255 -8.79 0.65 -16.62
C LEU A 255 -9.63 0.94 -17.87
N VAL A 256 -10.73 1.67 -17.71
CA VAL A 256 -11.64 2.06 -18.81
C VAL A 256 -11.43 3.52 -19.20
#